data_aa133ba1278d173047f5c90de9d907b2
#
_entry.id   aa133ba1278d173047f5c90de9d907b2
#
_cell.length_a   1.000
_cell.length_b   1.000
_cell.length_c   1.000
_cell.angle_alpha   90.00
_cell.angle_beta   90.00
_cell.angle_gamma   90.00
#
_symmetry.space_group_name_H-M   'P 1'
#
loop_
_entity.id
_entity.type
_entity.pdbx_description
1 polymer ?
#
loop_
_entity_poly.entity_id
_entity_poly.type
_entity_poly.pdbx_seq_one_letter_code
_entity_poly.pdbx_strand_id
1 'polypeptide(L)'
;MEACRIAIISDTHGLLREEVKERLKTCERILHAGDFDKPEILRQLEEIRPVCAVRGNVDKGWAEHLPAEQEITLAGFRIYMIHNRKNISRELSGVDIVVCGHSHRYGEKREDGILYLNPGSCGPRRFRLPITMMIVTLYPG
;
A
#
# COMPACT_ATOMS: atom_id res chain seq x y z
N MET A 1 -13.78 12.31 16.18
CA MET A 1 -13.29 11.30 15.22
C MET A 1 -12.06 10.62 15.79
N GLU A 2 -12.07 9.32 15.82
CA GLU A 2 -10.99 8.54 16.40
C GLU A 2 -9.82 8.37 15.44
N ALA A 3 -8.63 8.12 15.99
CA ALA A 3 -7.45 7.80 15.20
C ALA A 3 -7.69 6.50 14.42
N CYS A 4 -7.14 6.42 13.22
CA CYS A 4 -7.27 5.25 12.35
C CYS A 4 -5.89 4.65 12.13
N ARG A 5 -5.74 3.37 12.50
CA ARG A 5 -4.48 2.66 12.32
C ARG A 5 -4.55 1.81 11.05
N ILE A 6 -3.67 2.07 10.11
CA ILE A 6 -3.66 1.39 8.82
C ILE A 6 -2.32 0.68 8.59
N ALA A 7 -2.37 -0.44 7.89
CA ALA A 7 -1.19 -1.14 7.44
C ALA A 7 -0.98 -0.83 5.97
N ILE A 8 0.25 -0.53 5.58
CA ILE A 8 0.61 -0.30 4.18
C ILE A 8 1.64 -1.36 3.79
N ILE A 9 1.30 -2.14 2.77
CA ILE A 9 2.16 -3.19 2.24
C ILE A 9 2.24 -3.08 0.72
N SER A 10 3.22 -3.73 0.14
CA SER A 10 3.41 -3.76 -1.30
C SER A 10 4.29 -4.93 -1.70
N ASP A 11 4.21 -5.28 -2.98
CA ASP A 11 5.15 -6.22 -3.61
C ASP A 11 5.22 -7.55 -2.87
N THR A 12 4.05 -8.11 -2.55
CA THR A 12 3.95 -9.42 -1.90
C THR A 12 4.43 -10.55 -2.79
N HIS A 13 4.28 -10.41 -4.11
CA HIS A 13 4.78 -11.39 -5.10
C HIS A 13 4.46 -12.83 -4.72
N GLY A 14 3.19 -13.08 -4.39
CA GLY A 14 2.70 -14.42 -4.09
C GLY A 14 3.04 -14.96 -2.72
N LEU A 15 3.63 -14.15 -1.84
CA LEU A 15 4.00 -14.57 -0.49
C LEU A 15 3.41 -13.65 0.57
N LEU A 16 2.58 -14.21 1.43
CA LEU A 16 2.04 -13.49 2.58
C LEU A 16 2.55 -14.16 3.85
N ARG A 17 3.55 -13.53 4.49
CA ARG A 17 4.24 -14.09 5.65
C ARG A 17 3.37 -14.07 6.90
N GLU A 18 3.55 -15.06 7.78
CA GLU A 18 2.80 -15.12 9.03
C GLU A 18 3.03 -13.89 9.90
N GLU A 19 4.27 -13.38 9.98
CA GLU A 19 4.59 -12.18 10.75
C GLU A 19 3.82 -10.97 10.22
N VAL A 20 3.65 -10.89 8.90
CA VAL A 20 2.88 -9.82 8.28
C VAL A 20 1.41 -9.94 8.67
N LYS A 21 0.84 -11.15 8.56
CA LYS A 21 -0.56 -11.41 8.95
C LYS A 21 -0.84 -10.99 10.39
N GLU A 22 0.08 -11.30 11.30
CA GLU A 22 -0.08 -10.95 12.72
C GLU A 22 -0.15 -9.44 12.92
N ARG A 23 0.67 -8.69 12.20
CA ARG A 23 0.68 -7.22 12.29
C ARG A 23 -0.56 -6.61 11.65
N LEU A 24 -1.05 -7.20 10.55
CA LEU A 24 -2.26 -6.73 9.88
C LEU A 24 -3.48 -6.79 10.81
N LYS A 25 -3.54 -7.80 11.67
CA LYS A 25 -4.64 -7.94 12.62
C LYS A 25 -4.73 -6.79 13.62
N THR A 26 -3.65 -6.06 13.81
CA THR A 26 -3.61 -4.90 14.73
C THR A 26 -4.08 -3.62 14.08
N CYS A 27 -4.41 -3.65 12.79
CA CYS A 27 -4.82 -2.48 12.02
C CYS A 27 -6.29 -2.57 11.65
N GLU A 28 -6.88 -1.42 11.29
CA GLU A 28 -8.29 -1.36 10.89
C GLU A 28 -8.47 -1.59 9.41
N ARG A 29 -7.44 -1.30 8.62
CA ARG A 29 -7.51 -1.32 7.16
C ARG A 29 -6.14 -1.64 6.58
N ILE A 30 -6.14 -2.24 5.38
CA ILE A 30 -4.92 -2.59 4.66
C ILE A 30 -4.88 -1.81 3.35
N LEU A 31 -3.74 -1.17 3.06
CA LEU A 31 -3.49 -0.58 1.75
C LEU A 31 -2.37 -1.39 1.08
N HIS A 32 -2.63 -1.89 -0.13
CA HIS A 32 -1.65 -2.66 -0.89
C HIS A 32 -1.32 -1.92 -2.18
N ALA A 33 -0.06 -1.59 -2.37
CA ALA A 33 0.38 -0.74 -3.50
C ALA A 33 0.74 -1.53 -4.77
N GLY A 34 0.35 -2.80 -4.86
CA GLY A 34 0.48 -3.57 -6.09
C GLY A 34 1.57 -4.63 -6.08
N ASP A 35 1.59 -5.44 -7.14
CA ASP A 35 2.46 -6.60 -7.34
C ASP A 35 2.14 -7.74 -6.37
N PHE A 36 0.90 -8.22 -6.50
CA PHE A 36 0.41 -9.39 -5.74
C PHE A 36 0.94 -10.69 -6.31
N ASP A 37 1.02 -10.82 -7.62
CA ASP A 37 1.26 -11.99 -8.45
C ASP A 37 0.08 -12.98 -8.49
N LYS A 38 -0.61 -13.18 -7.38
CA LYS A 38 -1.67 -14.19 -7.28
C LYS A 38 -2.92 -13.61 -6.63
N PRO A 39 -4.12 -13.97 -7.12
CA PRO A 39 -5.37 -13.50 -6.52
C PRO A 39 -5.56 -14.01 -5.09
N GLU A 40 -4.97 -15.14 -4.73
CA GLU A 40 -5.05 -15.71 -3.39
C GLU A 40 -4.55 -14.75 -2.32
N ILE A 41 -3.54 -13.94 -2.65
CA ILE A 41 -3.00 -12.95 -1.70
C ILE A 41 -4.07 -11.93 -1.35
N LEU A 42 -4.77 -11.40 -2.35
CA LEU A 42 -5.83 -10.42 -2.11
C LEU A 42 -6.94 -11.03 -1.26
N ARG A 43 -7.36 -12.26 -1.57
CA ARG A 43 -8.40 -12.95 -0.79
C ARG A 43 -8.00 -13.14 0.66
N GLN A 44 -6.76 -13.56 0.90
CA GLN A 44 -6.26 -13.74 2.27
C GLN A 44 -6.27 -12.43 3.04
N LEU A 45 -5.88 -11.33 2.40
CA LEU A 45 -5.88 -10.01 3.00
C LEU A 45 -7.30 -9.56 3.36
N GLU A 46 -8.24 -9.77 2.45
CA GLU A 46 -9.64 -9.39 2.66
C GLU A 46 -10.30 -10.15 3.80
N GLU A 47 -9.83 -11.35 4.08
CA GLU A 47 -10.30 -12.13 5.23
C GLU A 47 -9.81 -11.55 6.55
N ILE A 48 -8.74 -10.77 6.54
CA ILE A 48 -8.17 -10.19 7.76
C ILE A 48 -8.80 -8.81 8.04
N ARG A 49 -8.75 -7.89 7.07
CA ARG A 49 -9.30 -6.53 7.21
C ARG A 49 -9.70 -6.01 5.84
N PRO A 50 -10.54 -4.95 5.77
CA PRO A 50 -10.86 -4.32 4.48
C PRO A 50 -9.59 -3.85 3.78
N VAL A 51 -9.54 -4.06 2.46
CA VAL A 51 -8.37 -3.76 1.63
C VAL A 51 -8.69 -2.69 0.59
N CYS A 52 -7.81 -1.71 0.46
CA CYS A 52 -7.77 -0.81 -0.69
C CYS A 52 -6.49 -1.15 -1.43
N ALA A 53 -6.60 -1.42 -2.72
CA ALA A 53 -5.46 -1.88 -3.50
C ALA A 53 -5.42 -1.27 -4.89
N VAL A 54 -4.21 -1.18 -5.44
CA VAL A 54 -4.00 -0.89 -6.86
C VAL A 54 -3.24 -2.06 -7.46
N ARG A 55 -3.33 -2.23 -8.78
CA ARG A 55 -2.57 -3.28 -9.44
C ARG A 55 -1.17 -2.79 -9.77
N GLY A 56 -0.20 -3.69 -9.65
CA GLY A 56 1.17 -3.41 -10.05
C GLY A 56 1.43 -3.93 -11.46
N ASN A 57 2.69 -3.82 -11.91
CA ASN A 57 3.05 -4.18 -13.28
C ASN A 57 3.01 -5.69 -13.55
N VAL A 58 3.04 -6.54 -12.53
CA VAL A 58 2.91 -7.99 -12.70
C VAL A 58 1.48 -8.49 -12.52
N ASP A 59 0.57 -7.63 -12.09
CA ASP A 59 -0.83 -8.02 -11.84
C ASP A 59 -1.65 -7.88 -13.11
N LYS A 60 -1.88 -8.99 -13.79
CA LYS A 60 -2.58 -9.03 -15.08
C LYS A 60 -3.74 -10.03 -15.03
N GLY A 61 -4.65 -9.90 -15.98
CA GLY A 61 -5.81 -10.79 -16.05
C GLY A 61 -6.70 -10.71 -14.82
N TRP A 62 -6.46 -11.54 -13.83
CA TRP A 62 -7.28 -11.61 -12.61
C TRP A 62 -7.45 -10.25 -11.91
N ALA A 63 -6.48 -9.35 -12.10
CA ALA A 63 -6.47 -8.05 -11.43
C ALA A 63 -7.02 -6.91 -12.29
N GLU A 64 -7.64 -7.21 -13.42
CA GLU A 64 -8.21 -6.17 -14.29
C GLU A 64 -9.23 -5.29 -13.57
N HIS A 65 -9.93 -5.84 -12.58
CA HIS A 65 -10.90 -5.09 -11.79
C HIS A 65 -10.27 -4.16 -10.77
N LEU A 66 -8.97 -4.33 -10.47
CA LEU A 66 -8.26 -3.42 -9.59
C LEU A 66 -7.81 -2.19 -10.37
N PRO A 67 -7.97 -0.99 -9.82
CA PRO A 67 -7.52 0.21 -10.52
C PRO A 67 -6.00 0.28 -10.58
N ALA A 68 -5.48 0.97 -11.60
CA ALA A 68 -4.04 1.25 -11.69
C ALA A 68 -3.64 2.31 -10.65
N GLU A 69 -4.58 3.19 -10.31
CA GLU A 69 -4.41 4.20 -9.29
C GLU A 69 -5.75 4.49 -8.64
N GLN A 70 -5.75 4.96 -7.40
CA GLN A 70 -6.99 5.41 -6.76
C GLN A 70 -6.70 6.38 -5.63
N GLU A 71 -7.70 7.14 -5.28
CA GLU A 71 -7.63 8.05 -4.14
C GLU A 71 -8.72 7.67 -3.15
N ILE A 72 -8.35 7.62 -1.86
CA ILE A 72 -9.28 7.34 -0.78
C ILE A 72 -9.12 8.40 0.30
N THR A 73 -10.15 8.55 1.12
CA THR A 73 -10.08 9.46 2.27
C THR A 73 -10.28 8.64 3.54
N LEU A 74 -9.31 8.72 4.45
CA LEU A 74 -9.36 8.04 5.74
C LEU A 74 -9.01 9.04 6.83
N ALA A 75 -9.84 9.12 7.87
CA ALA A 75 -9.64 10.02 9.00
C ALA A 75 -9.39 11.48 8.55
N GLY A 76 -9.99 11.88 7.44
CA GLY A 76 -9.83 13.23 6.89
C GLY A 76 -8.61 13.42 6.00
N PHE A 77 -7.75 12.42 5.86
CA PHE A 77 -6.57 12.49 5.00
C PHE A 77 -6.90 11.96 3.61
N ARG A 78 -6.48 12.71 2.58
CA ARG A 78 -6.62 12.29 1.18
C ARG A 78 -5.36 11.51 0.81
N ILE A 79 -5.55 10.24 0.47
CA ILE A 79 -4.46 9.30 0.19
C ILE A 79 -4.57 8.85 -1.26
N TYR A 80 -3.53 9.11 -2.05
CA TYR A 80 -3.45 8.69 -3.44
C TYR A 80 -2.50 7.49 -3.53
N MET A 81 -2.96 6.42 -4.20
CA MET A 81 -2.20 5.18 -4.33
C MET A 81 -1.88 4.91 -5.79
N ILE A 82 -0.63 4.57 -6.08
CA ILE A 82 -0.18 4.10 -7.38
C ILE A 82 1.03 3.20 -7.17
N HIS A 83 1.15 2.13 -7.96
CA HIS A 83 2.25 1.19 -7.76
C HIS A 83 3.62 1.82 -8.00
N ASN A 84 3.80 2.52 -9.12
CA ASN A 84 5.08 3.13 -9.47
C ASN A 84 4.93 4.66 -9.47
N ARG A 85 5.66 5.32 -8.58
CA ARG A 85 5.64 6.77 -8.44
C ARG A 85 5.91 7.50 -9.77
N LYS A 86 6.75 6.93 -10.61
CA LYS A 86 7.11 7.53 -11.91
C LYS A 86 5.93 7.61 -12.88
N ASN A 87 4.87 6.86 -12.61
CA ASN A 87 3.68 6.84 -13.46
C ASN A 87 2.60 7.84 -13.04
N ILE A 88 2.88 8.68 -12.05
CA ILE A 88 1.93 9.71 -11.64
C ILE A 88 1.80 10.72 -12.78
N SER A 89 0.57 10.87 -13.29
CA SER A 89 0.29 11.75 -14.42
C SER A 89 -0.82 12.76 -14.14
N ARG A 90 -1.21 12.93 -12.89
CA ARG A 90 -2.28 13.82 -12.49
C ARG A 90 -1.82 14.84 -11.47
N GLU A 91 -2.63 15.90 -11.30
CA GLU A 91 -2.43 16.89 -10.27
C GLU A 91 -2.65 16.26 -8.89
N LEU A 92 -1.79 16.62 -7.95
CA LEU A 92 -1.88 16.12 -6.58
C LEU A 92 -2.32 17.21 -5.58
N SER A 93 -2.94 18.28 -6.08
CA SER A 93 -3.43 19.36 -5.23
C SER A 93 -4.41 18.82 -4.19
N GLY A 94 -4.16 19.11 -2.92
CA GLY A 94 -5.02 18.66 -1.84
C GLY A 94 -4.79 17.23 -1.39
N VAL A 95 -3.90 16.49 -2.03
CA VAL A 95 -3.50 15.16 -1.58
C VAL A 95 -2.55 15.30 -0.40
N ASP A 96 -2.80 14.55 0.67
CA ASP A 96 -1.97 14.59 1.88
C ASP A 96 -0.86 13.54 1.85
N ILE A 97 -1.19 12.34 1.35
CA ILE A 97 -0.29 11.20 1.37
C ILE A 97 -0.32 10.50 0.02
N VAL A 98 0.86 10.14 -0.50
CA VAL A 98 0.99 9.29 -1.69
C VAL A 98 1.61 7.96 -1.22
N VAL A 99 0.95 6.85 -1.57
CA VAL A 99 1.43 5.50 -1.27
C VAL A 99 1.86 4.84 -2.57
N CYS A 100 3.08 4.34 -2.62
CA CYS A 100 3.61 3.64 -3.79
C CYS A 100 4.49 2.46 -3.35
N GLY A 101 4.92 1.65 -4.32
CA GLY A 101 5.78 0.50 -4.10
C GLY A 101 6.82 0.40 -5.21
N HIS A 102 6.88 -0.75 -5.87
CA HIS A 102 7.71 -1.04 -7.04
C HIS A 102 9.21 -1.16 -6.78
N SER A 103 9.83 -0.18 -6.13
CA SER A 103 11.28 -0.17 -5.91
C SER A 103 11.75 -1.14 -4.84
N HIS A 104 10.83 -1.65 -4.00
CA HIS A 104 11.12 -2.47 -2.82
C HIS A 104 11.92 -1.73 -1.75
N ARG A 105 12.05 -0.40 -1.86
CA ARG A 105 12.82 0.41 -0.92
C ARG A 105 11.92 1.13 0.06
N TYR A 106 12.00 0.73 1.31
CA TYR A 106 11.27 1.36 2.40
C TYR A 106 11.73 2.81 2.56
N GLY A 107 10.78 3.73 2.68
CA GLY A 107 11.12 5.11 2.93
C GLY A 107 9.92 6.02 3.03
N GLU A 108 10.15 7.19 3.59
CA GLU A 108 9.18 8.27 3.61
C GLU A 108 9.87 9.55 3.21
N LYS A 109 9.17 10.40 2.50
CA LYS A 109 9.72 11.66 2.03
C LYS A 109 8.61 12.70 1.92
N ARG A 110 8.87 13.88 2.46
CA ARG A 110 7.92 14.99 2.33
C ARG A 110 8.39 15.92 1.20
N GLU A 111 7.51 16.17 0.25
CA GLU A 111 7.77 17.03 -0.90
C GLU A 111 6.54 17.88 -1.18
N ASP A 112 6.71 19.19 -1.28
CA ASP A 112 5.61 20.11 -1.61
C ASP A 112 4.37 19.91 -0.72
N GLY A 113 4.59 19.63 0.56
CA GLY A 113 3.51 19.43 1.51
C GLY A 113 2.85 18.06 1.47
N ILE A 114 3.32 17.16 0.59
CA ILE A 114 2.79 15.80 0.46
C ILE A 114 3.77 14.80 1.07
N LEU A 115 3.23 13.87 1.85
CA LEU A 115 4.03 12.79 2.43
C LEU A 115 4.00 11.58 1.49
N TYR A 116 5.15 11.23 0.93
CA TYR A 116 5.31 10.06 0.06
C TYR A 116 5.78 8.88 0.90
N LEU A 117 5.03 7.78 0.86
CA LEU A 117 5.33 6.57 1.62
C LEU A 117 5.53 5.38 0.70
N ASN A 118 6.62 4.64 0.92
CA ASN A 118 6.85 3.36 0.26
C ASN A 118 7.13 2.35 1.38
N PRO A 119 6.27 1.34 1.55
CA PRO A 119 6.45 0.37 2.63
C PRO A 119 7.58 -0.64 2.37
N GLY A 120 8.23 -0.57 1.22
CA GLY A 120 9.15 -1.59 0.79
C GLY A 120 8.39 -2.83 0.37
N SER A 121 9.06 -3.99 0.36
CA SER A 121 8.43 -5.26 0.03
C SER A 121 8.33 -6.15 1.26
N CYS A 122 7.17 -6.72 1.51
CA CYS A 122 6.99 -7.72 2.56
C CYS A 122 6.88 -9.14 1.99
N GLY A 123 7.08 -9.29 0.69
CA GLY A 123 7.11 -10.57 0.01
C GLY A 123 8.51 -11.18 -0.05
N PRO A 124 8.84 -11.90 -1.13
CA PRO A 124 10.17 -12.49 -1.28
C PRO A 124 11.26 -11.42 -1.24
N ARG A 125 12.37 -11.75 -0.60
CA ARG A 125 13.50 -10.84 -0.51
C ARG A 125 14.21 -10.70 -1.86
N ARG A 126 14.42 -9.45 -2.30
CA ARG A 126 15.12 -9.15 -3.57
C ARG A 126 16.15 -8.06 -3.36
N PHE A 127 17.19 -8.07 -4.17
CA PHE A 127 18.22 -7.03 -4.17
C PHE A 127 18.90 -6.82 -2.81
N ARG A 128 18.84 -7.82 -1.94
CA ARG A 128 19.36 -7.75 -0.57
C ARG A 128 18.67 -6.66 0.27
N LEU A 129 17.51 -6.18 -0.18
CA LEU A 129 16.72 -5.20 0.57
C LEU A 129 16.02 -5.89 1.75
N PRO A 130 15.81 -5.18 2.86
CA PRO A 130 15.10 -5.77 3.99
C PRO A 130 13.63 -6.03 3.66
N ILE A 131 13.05 -6.98 4.38
CA ILE A 131 11.62 -7.25 4.28
C ILE A 131 10.92 -6.28 5.24
N THR A 132 10.01 -5.46 4.71
CA THR A 132 9.42 -4.36 5.47
C THR A 132 7.94 -4.17 5.19
N MET A 133 7.27 -3.48 6.11
CA MET A 133 5.92 -2.96 5.94
C MET A 133 5.79 -1.70 6.78
N MET A 134 4.72 -0.94 6.57
CA MET A 134 4.44 0.24 7.39
C MET A 134 3.15 0.09 8.16
N ILE A 135 3.14 0.62 9.38
CA ILE A 135 1.91 0.81 10.13
C ILE A 135 1.82 2.30 10.42
N VAL A 136 0.75 2.92 9.99
CA VAL A 136 0.55 4.37 10.11
C VAL A 136 -0.70 4.63 10.93
N THR A 137 -0.58 5.51 11.91
CA THR A 137 -1.73 5.96 12.66
C THR A 137 -2.11 7.36 12.18
N LEU A 138 -3.34 7.51 11.69
CA LEU A 138 -3.85 8.78 11.20
C LEU A 138 -4.63 9.44 12.34
N TYR A 139 -4.17 10.60 12.76
CA TYR A 139 -4.84 11.38 13.80
C TYR A 139 -5.63 12.50 13.15
N PRO A 140 -6.98 12.48 13.24
CA PRO A 140 -7.83 13.54 12.66
C PRO A 140 -7.61 14.86 13.40
N GLY A 141 -7.80 15.96 12.68
CA GLY A 141 -7.70 17.29 13.25
C GLY A 141 -6.64 18.19 12.67
#